data_5d7b40555d8ec26b49af69a9d991a58a
#
_entry.id   5d7b40555d8ec26b49af69a9d991a58a
#
_cell.length_a   1.000
_cell.length_b   1.000
_cell.length_c   1.000
_cell.angle_alpha   90.00
_cell.angle_beta   90.00
_cell.angle_gamma   90.00
#
_symmetry.space_group_name_H-M   'P 1'
#
loop_
_entity.id
_entity.type
_entity.pdbx_description
1 polymer ?
#
loop_
_entity_poly.entity_id
_entity_poly.type
_entity_poly.pdbx_seq_one_letter_code
_entity_poly.pdbx_strand_id
1 'polypeptide(L)'
;MRTATIVLVAYLMCVAVASLWRLAPWIGDAIPDLGALTAAYLGLTSRRQVSPAIGGAIALGYLVDLISGAPVGLVALVLGLTTLVARAVQQRILVRGAVISVAFSAFVALLVGILSWLVREAYQVPTAAFAVELRHLGGVTIATAIIGPLVWRMFRRIDAAYARTHRERDAALEGLAP
;
A
#
# COMPACT_ATOMS: atom_id res chain seq x y z
N MET A 1 8.88 12.74 -8.66
CA MET A 1 9.91 12.10 -7.82
C MET A 1 9.35 11.51 -6.52
N ARG A 2 8.53 12.22 -5.73
CA ARG A 2 7.92 11.74 -4.46
C ARG A 2 7.26 10.35 -4.56
N THR A 3 6.34 10.15 -5.51
CA THR A 3 5.65 8.87 -5.70
C THR A 3 6.61 7.73 -6.00
N ALA A 4 7.61 7.97 -6.86
CA ALA A 4 8.61 6.96 -7.20
C ALA A 4 9.44 6.52 -5.98
N THR A 5 9.82 7.47 -5.11
CA THR A 5 10.54 7.14 -3.87
C THR A 5 9.68 6.31 -2.91
N ILE A 6 8.39 6.67 -2.74
CA ILE A 6 7.47 5.89 -1.89
C ILE A 6 7.31 4.47 -2.45
N VAL A 7 7.13 4.33 -3.77
CA VAL A 7 7.01 3.02 -4.44
C VAL A 7 8.28 2.19 -4.27
N LEU A 8 9.46 2.79 -4.46
CA LEU A 8 10.74 2.10 -4.29
C LEU A 8 10.94 1.62 -2.84
N VAL A 9 10.69 2.49 -1.87
CA VAL A 9 10.80 2.13 -0.44
C VAL A 9 9.79 1.04 -0.09
N ALA A 10 8.56 1.15 -0.55
CA ALA A 10 7.52 0.14 -0.33
C ALA A 10 7.91 -1.21 -0.94
N TYR A 11 8.44 -1.21 -2.15
CA TYR A 11 8.92 -2.42 -2.81
C TYR A 11 10.05 -3.09 -2.02
N LEU A 12 11.07 -2.33 -1.61
CA LEU A 12 12.16 -2.84 -0.78
C LEU A 12 11.65 -3.42 0.54
N MET A 13 10.65 -2.77 1.16
CA MET A 13 10.01 -3.29 2.37
C MET A 13 9.24 -4.60 2.09
N CYS A 14 8.52 -4.71 0.98
CA CYS A 14 7.84 -5.94 0.59
C CYS A 14 8.83 -7.08 0.43
N VAL A 15 9.94 -6.85 -0.27
CA VAL A 15 11.01 -7.84 -0.45
C VAL A 15 11.65 -8.24 0.89
N ALA A 16 11.97 -7.26 1.72
CA ALA A 16 12.57 -7.50 3.04
C ALA A 16 11.64 -8.32 3.94
N VAL A 17 10.36 -7.94 4.02
CA VAL A 17 9.37 -8.68 4.83
C VAL A 17 9.15 -10.08 4.27
N ALA A 18 9.02 -10.26 2.97
CA ALA A 18 8.88 -11.58 2.35
C ALA A 18 10.11 -12.47 2.62
N SER A 19 11.31 -11.90 2.61
CA SER A 19 12.55 -12.62 2.91
C SER A 19 12.66 -13.00 4.39
N LEU A 20 12.38 -12.06 5.29
CA LEU A 20 12.41 -12.29 6.74
C LEU A 20 11.36 -13.31 7.19
N TRP A 21 10.18 -13.29 6.55
CA TRP A 21 9.11 -14.22 6.88
C TRP A 21 9.45 -15.67 6.57
N ARG A 22 10.23 -15.91 5.53
CA ARG A 22 10.76 -17.26 5.21
C ARG A 22 11.69 -17.78 6.28
N LEU A 23 12.33 -16.90 7.05
CA LEU A 23 13.23 -17.27 8.15
C LEU A 23 12.50 -17.53 9.47
N ALA A 24 11.22 -17.14 9.56
CA ALA A 24 10.42 -17.22 10.78
C ALA A 24 9.11 -18.00 10.58
N PRO A 25 9.17 -19.30 10.22
CA PRO A 25 7.97 -20.10 9.90
C PRO A 25 7.00 -20.26 11.09
N TRP A 26 7.46 -20.02 12.32
CA TRP A 26 6.61 -20.08 13.53
C TRP A 26 5.60 -18.94 13.65
N ILE A 27 5.75 -17.85 12.89
CA ILE A 27 4.80 -16.70 12.93
C ILE A 27 3.54 -17.01 12.12
N GLY A 28 3.52 -18.11 11.36
CA GLY A 28 2.39 -18.50 10.52
C GLY A 28 2.27 -17.69 9.23
N ASP A 29 1.14 -17.80 8.55
CA ASP A 29 0.91 -17.23 7.22
C ASP A 29 0.42 -15.77 7.24
N ALA A 30 0.40 -15.12 8.41
CA ALA A 30 -0.12 -13.77 8.59
C ALA A 30 0.91 -12.68 8.22
N ILE A 31 1.30 -12.61 6.95
CA ILE A 31 2.23 -11.59 6.44
C ILE A 31 1.49 -10.26 6.28
N PRO A 32 1.98 -9.13 6.85
CA PRO A 32 1.35 -7.83 6.65
C PRO A 32 1.40 -7.39 5.19
N ASP A 33 0.28 -6.92 4.66
CA ASP A 33 0.18 -6.43 3.29
C ASP A 33 0.67 -4.98 3.17
N LEU A 34 1.96 -4.85 2.91
CA LEU A 34 2.61 -3.55 2.71
C LEU A 34 2.19 -2.88 1.39
N GLY A 35 1.86 -3.68 0.37
CA GLY A 35 1.35 -3.20 -0.90
C GLY A 35 0.01 -2.48 -0.71
N ALA A 36 -0.91 -3.13 0.01
CA ALA A 36 -2.21 -2.55 0.37
C ALA A 36 -2.06 -1.22 1.12
N LEU A 37 -1.19 -1.18 2.15
CA LEU A 37 -0.91 0.04 2.93
C LEU A 37 -0.35 1.16 2.07
N THR A 38 0.53 0.84 1.12
CA THR A 38 1.14 1.82 0.22
C THR A 38 0.13 2.35 -0.78
N ALA A 39 -0.66 1.50 -1.40
CA ALA A 39 -1.73 1.87 -2.32
C ALA A 39 -2.74 2.80 -1.63
N ALA A 40 -3.15 2.46 -0.40
CA ALA A 40 -4.02 3.30 0.41
C ALA A 40 -3.38 4.65 0.74
N TYR A 41 -2.11 4.68 1.14
CA TYR A 41 -1.40 5.92 1.43
C TYR A 41 -1.28 6.83 0.20
N LEU A 42 -0.96 6.28 -0.96
CA LEU A 42 -0.92 7.02 -2.23
C LEU A 42 -2.30 7.60 -2.57
N GLY A 43 -3.37 6.82 -2.39
CA GLY A 43 -4.75 7.28 -2.57
C GLY A 43 -5.11 8.44 -1.65
N LEU A 44 -4.81 8.30 -0.34
CA LEU A 44 -5.11 9.31 0.69
C LEU A 44 -4.31 10.62 0.52
N THR A 45 -3.10 10.58 -0.02
CA THR A 45 -2.24 11.76 -0.14
C THR A 45 -2.32 12.46 -1.49
N SER A 46 -3.01 11.88 -2.46
CA SER A 46 -3.16 12.38 -3.82
C SER A 46 -4.29 13.40 -3.94
N ARG A 47 -4.06 14.65 -3.45
CA ARG A 47 -5.08 15.71 -3.51
C ARG A 47 -5.30 16.30 -4.89
N ARG A 48 -4.25 16.57 -5.67
CA ARG A 48 -4.33 17.29 -6.97
C ARG A 48 -4.11 16.40 -8.19
N GLN A 49 -3.28 15.38 -8.09
CA GLN A 49 -2.92 14.54 -9.25
C GLN A 49 -3.18 13.07 -8.92
N VAL A 50 -4.21 12.51 -9.54
CA VAL A 50 -4.63 11.11 -9.36
C VAL A 50 -3.70 10.17 -10.11
N SER A 51 -3.32 10.58 -11.32
CA SER A 51 -2.57 9.76 -12.26
C SER A 51 -1.26 9.19 -11.69
N PRO A 52 -0.36 10.00 -11.06
CA PRO A 52 0.88 9.44 -10.52
C PRO A 52 0.66 8.53 -9.30
N ALA A 53 -0.43 8.70 -8.54
CA ALA A 53 -0.73 7.82 -7.41
C ALA A 53 -1.20 6.44 -7.89
N ILE A 54 -2.13 6.41 -8.85
CA ILE A 54 -2.61 5.16 -9.45
C ILE A 54 -1.48 4.47 -10.21
N GLY A 55 -0.74 5.21 -11.05
CA GLY A 55 0.40 4.67 -11.77
C GLY A 55 1.47 4.09 -10.85
N GLY A 56 1.75 4.76 -9.72
CA GLY A 56 2.66 4.25 -8.69
C GLY A 56 2.17 2.97 -8.03
N ALA A 57 0.88 2.87 -7.70
CA ALA A 57 0.28 1.68 -7.12
C ALA A 57 0.27 0.50 -8.11
N ILE A 58 -0.05 0.75 -9.37
CA ILE A 58 0.01 -0.25 -10.45
C ILE A 58 1.45 -0.73 -10.65
N ALA A 59 2.42 0.18 -10.70
CA ALA A 59 3.83 -0.17 -10.83
C ALA A 59 4.33 -1.03 -9.65
N LEU A 60 3.94 -0.66 -8.41
CA LEU A 60 4.26 -1.46 -7.23
C LEU A 60 3.65 -2.87 -7.33
N GLY A 61 2.37 -2.95 -7.67
CA GLY A 61 1.68 -4.24 -7.82
C GLY A 61 2.32 -5.11 -8.90
N TYR A 62 2.70 -4.54 -10.03
CA TYR A 62 3.40 -5.24 -11.08
C TYR A 62 4.76 -5.79 -10.62
N LEU A 63 5.53 -5.00 -9.86
CA LEU A 63 6.80 -5.45 -9.28
C LEU A 63 6.60 -6.59 -8.27
N VAL A 64 5.51 -6.53 -7.49
CA VAL A 64 5.14 -7.60 -6.54
C VAL A 64 4.70 -8.86 -7.29
N ASP A 65 3.93 -8.75 -8.37
CA ASP A 65 3.54 -9.89 -9.23
C ASP A 65 4.77 -10.63 -9.77
N LEU A 66 5.80 -9.91 -10.22
CA LEU A 66 7.04 -10.50 -10.75
C LEU A 66 7.79 -11.34 -9.71
N ILE A 67 7.70 -10.99 -8.42
CA ILE A 67 8.41 -11.72 -7.35
C ILE A 67 7.56 -12.86 -6.80
N SER A 68 6.26 -12.67 -6.69
CA SER A 68 5.35 -13.65 -6.09
C SER A 68 5.01 -14.83 -7.00
N GLY A 69 5.34 -14.73 -8.30
CA GLY A 69 4.94 -15.75 -9.29
C GLY A 69 3.44 -15.81 -9.54
N ALA A 70 2.69 -14.80 -9.10
CA ALA A 70 1.27 -14.65 -9.40
C ALA A 70 1.06 -14.32 -10.90
N PRO A 71 -0.15 -14.51 -11.44
CA PRO A 71 -0.47 -14.04 -12.78
C PRO A 71 -0.17 -12.55 -12.91
N VAL A 72 0.66 -12.19 -13.89
CA VAL A 72 1.15 -10.82 -14.06
C VAL A 72 -0.03 -9.86 -14.27
N GLY A 73 -0.08 -8.81 -13.44
CA GLY A 73 -1.11 -7.78 -13.49
C GLY A 73 -2.23 -7.97 -12.46
N LEU A 74 -2.30 -9.10 -11.75
CA LEU A 74 -3.33 -9.34 -10.73
C LEU A 74 -3.20 -8.37 -9.57
N VAL A 75 -2.03 -8.34 -8.91
CA VAL A 75 -1.76 -7.43 -7.78
C VAL A 75 -1.75 -5.99 -8.28
N ALA A 76 -1.23 -5.72 -9.49
CA ALA A 76 -1.25 -4.39 -10.09
C ALA A 76 -2.68 -3.83 -10.21
N LEU A 77 -3.63 -4.64 -10.69
CA LEU A 77 -5.04 -4.27 -10.79
C LEU A 77 -5.65 -4.02 -9.41
N VAL A 78 -5.43 -4.94 -8.46
CA VAL A 78 -5.97 -4.84 -7.10
C VAL A 78 -5.46 -3.60 -6.39
N LEU A 79 -4.16 -3.30 -6.45
CA LEU A 79 -3.58 -2.11 -5.82
C LEU A 79 -4.04 -0.81 -6.50
N GLY A 80 -4.19 -0.81 -7.82
CA GLY A 80 -4.78 0.30 -8.56
C GLY A 80 -6.20 0.62 -8.11
N LEU A 81 -7.07 -0.39 -8.02
CA LEU A 81 -8.44 -0.25 -7.50
C LEU A 81 -8.46 0.20 -6.04
N THR A 82 -7.60 -0.37 -5.20
CA THR A 82 -7.47 0.02 -3.79
C THR A 82 -7.10 1.49 -3.64
N THR A 83 -6.22 2.00 -4.50
CA THR A 83 -5.85 3.43 -4.52
C THR A 83 -7.06 4.32 -4.86
N LEU A 84 -7.90 3.91 -5.81
CA LEU A 84 -9.14 4.63 -6.15
C LEU A 84 -10.14 4.64 -5.00
N VAL A 85 -10.35 3.49 -4.36
CA VAL A 85 -11.24 3.38 -3.19
C VAL A 85 -10.72 4.22 -2.02
N ALA A 86 -9.42 4.13 -1.71
CA ALA A 86 -8.81 4.93 -0.65
C ALA A 86 -8.98 6.44 -0.90
N ARG A 87 -8.88 6.87 -2.15
CA ARG A 87 -9.14 8.26 -2.55
C ARG A 87 -10.62 8.63 -2.36
N ALA A 88 -11.54 7.78 -2.76
CA ALA A 88 -12.97 8.03 -2.57
C ALA A 88 -13.32 8.18 -1.08
N VAL A 89 -12.71 7.34 -0.23
CA VAL A 89 -12.86 7.44 1.23
C VAL A 89 -12.28 8.74 1.77
N GLN A 90 -11.11 9.18 1.28
CA GLN A 90 -10.49 10.44 1.69
C GLN A 90 -11.40 11.67 1.46
N GLN A 91 -12.21 11.64 0.40
CA GLN A 91 -13.14 12.74 0.09
C GLN A 91 -14.28 12.84 1.11
N ARG A 92 -14.57 11.75 1.84
CA ARG A 92 -15.68 11.64 2.79
C ARG A 92 -15.24 11.66 4.25
N ILE A 93 -14.07 11.09 4.54
CA ILE A 93 -13.59 10.85 5.90
C ILE A 93 -12.17 11.39 6.07
N LEU A 94 -11.98 12.21 7.12
CA LEU A 94 -10.66 12.67 7.51
C LEU A 94 -9.98 11.56 8.35
N VAL A 95 -9.06 10.80 7.74
CA VAL A 95 -8.29 9.77 8.45
C VAL A 95 -7.23 10.44 9.34
N ARG A 96 -7.63 10.82 10.56
CA ARG A 96 -6.75 11.41 11.58
C ARG A 96 -6.85 10.64 12.89
N GLY A 97 -5.72 10.48 13.57
CA GLY A 97 -5.66 9.74 14.84
C GLY A 97 -5.21 8.29 14.68
N ALA A 98 -4.69 7.71 15.77
CA ALA A 98 -4.13 6.36 15.77
C ALA A 98 -5.20 5.29 15.54
N VAL A 99 -6.32 5.40 16.22
CA VAL A 99 -7.45 4.43 16.15
C VAL A 99 -8.00 4.38 14.72
N ILE A 100 -8.24 5.53 14.11
CA ILE A 100 -8.75 5.60 12.73
C ILE A 100 -7.73 5.05 11.75
N SER A 101 -6.42 5.27 11.99
CA SER A 101 -5.36 4.69 11.17
C SER A 101 -5.35 3.16 11.23
N VAL A 102 -5.52 2.57 12.41
CA VAL A 102 -5.61 1.11 12.59
C VAL A 102 -6.84 0.55 11.89
N ALA A 103 -8.01 1.13 12.15
CA ALA A 103 -9.27 0.71 11.53
C ALA A 103 -9.22 0.81 10.00
N PHE A 104 -8.65 1.88 9.46
CA PHE A 104 -8.51 2.06 8.03
C PHE A 104 -7.48 1.09 7.41
N SER A 105 -6.39 0.78 8.13
CA SER A 105 -5.43 -0.25 7.67
C SER A 105 -6.08 -1.63 7.62
N ALA A 106 -6.91 -1.98 8.62
CA ALA A 106 -7.69 -3.22 8.60
C ALA A 106 -8.68 -3.26 7.43
N PHE A 107 -9.42 -2.16 7.22
CA PHE A 107 -10.36 -2.03 6.11
C PHE A 107 -9.66 -2.24 4.75
N VAL A 108 -8.50 -1.61 4.56
CA VAL A 108 -7.74 -1.72 3.30
C VAL A 108 -7.22 -3.14 3.09
N ALA A 109 -6.74 -3.80 4.15
CA ALA A 109 -6.28 -5.19 4.05
C ALA A 109 -7.43 -6.14 3.68
N LEU A 110 -8.60 -5.97 4.30
CA LEU A 110 -9.81 -6.71 3.92
C LEU A 110 -10.21 -6.45 2.47
N LEU A 111 -10.21 -5.19 2.05
CA LEU A 111 -10.56 -4.80 0.68
C LEU A 111 -9.63 -5.47 -0.33
N VAL A 112 -8.31 -5.41 -0.12
CA VAL A 112 -7.32 -6.05 -1.00
C VAL A 112 -7.49 -7.56 -1.02
N GLY A 113 -7.70 -8.19 0.15
CA GLY A 113 -7.94 -9.63 0.22
C GLY A 113 -9.18 -10.07 -0.54
N ILE A 114 -10.29 -9.36 -0.36
CA ILE A 114 -11.55 -9.64 -1.09
C ILE A 114 -11.37 -9.41 -2.59
N LEU A 115 -10.76 -8.31 -3.00
CA LEU A 115 -10.50 -8.03 -4.41
C LEU A 115 -9.58 -9.09 -5.03
N SER A 116 -8.53 -9.49 -4.32
CA SER A 116 -7.61 -10.55 -4.77
C SER A 116 -8.33 -11.89 -4.93
N TRP A 117 -9.23 -12.23 -4.00
CA TRP A 117 -10.04 -13.44 -4.10
C TRP A 117 -10.98 -13.37 -5.30
N LEU A 118 -11.72 -12.26 -5.49
CA LEU A 118 -12.63 -12.07 -6.62
C LEU A 118 -11.91 -12.14 -7.97
N VAL A 119 -10.72 -11.53 -8.06
CA VAL A 119 -9.93 -11.56 -9.31
C VAL A 119 -9.44 -12.98 -9.59
N ARG A 120 -8.93 -13.71 -8.57
CA ARG A 120 -8.53 -15.11 -8.74
C ARG A 120 -9.68 -15.99 -9.20
N GLU A 121 -10.86 -15.82 -8.61
CA GLU A 121 -12.06 -16.55 -9.01
C GLU A 121 -12.44 -16.24 -10.47
N ALA A 122 -12.42 -14.97 -10.87
CA ALA A 122 -12.71 -14.56 -12.25
C ALA A 122 -11.73 -15.14 -13.27
N TYR A 123 -10.47 -15.30 -12.91
CA TYR A 123 -9.44 -15.92 -13.78
C TYR A 123 -9.34 -17.44 -13.60
N GLN A 124 -10.22 -18.07 -12.82
CA GLN A 124 -10.24 -19.51 -12.53
C GLN A 124 -8.89 -20.02 -11.99
N VAL A 125 -8.17 -19.18 -11.25
CA VAL A 125 -6.95 -19.57 -10.57
C VAL A 125 -7.31 -20.47 -9.38
N PRO A 126 -6.68 -21.65 -9.22
CA PRO A 126 -6.98 -22.53 -8.09
C PRO A 126 -6.87 -21.81 -6.77
N THR A 127 -7.95 -21.81 -6.00
CA THR A 127 -8.03 -21.22 -4.67
C THR A 127 -8.05 -22.33 -3.60
N ALA A 128 -7.54 -22.03 -2.41
CA ALA A 128 -7.65 -22.93 -1.29
C ALA A 128 -9.12 -23.05 -0.82
N ALA A 129 -9.40 -24.04 0.05
CA ALA A 129 -10.73 -24.15 0.65
C ALA A 129 -11.11 -22.83 1.36
N PHE A 130 -12.37 -22.40 1.22
CA PHE A 130 -12.88 -21.12 1.73
C PHE A 130 -12.49 -20.83 3.20
N ALA A 131 -12.54 -21.85 4.07
CA ALA A 131 -12.17 -21.71 5.48
C ALA A 131 -10.67 -21.36 5.67
N VAL A 132 -9.79 -21.87 4.82
CA VAL A 132 -8.36 -21.59 4.86
C VAL A 132 -8.09 -20.16 4.37
N GLU A 133 -8.73 -19.76 3.27
CA GLU A 133 -8.66 -18.38 2.74
C GLU A 133 -9.16 -17.35 3.77
N LEU A 134 -10.28 -17.64 4.45
CA LEU A 134 -10.85 -16.74 5.46
C LEU A 134 -9.91 -16.59 6.66
N ARG A 135 -9.30 -17.69 7.11
CA ARG A 135 -8.31 -17.66 8.20
C ARG A 135 -7.06 -16.86 7.82
N HIS A 136 -6.56 -17.08 6.61
CA HIS A 136 -5.43 -16.32 6.07
C HIS A 136 -5.75 -14.83 5.98
N LEU A 137 -6.89 -14.46 5.40
CA LEU A 137 -7.39 -13.09 5.32
C LEU A 137 -7.48 -12.42 6.69
N GLY A 138 -8.00 -13.13 7.70
CA GLY A 138 -8.07 -12.64 9.07
C GLY A 138 -6.68 -12.35 9.65
N GLY A 139 -5.74 -13.27 9.49
CA GLY A 139 -4.36 -13.12 9.96
C GLY A 139 -3.65 -11.93 9.29
N VAL A 140 -3.72 -11.83 7.96
CA VAL A 140 -3.16 -10.72 7.17
C VAL A 140 -3.77 -9.38 7.61
N THR A 141 -5.09 -9.33 7.82
CA THR A 141 -5.80 -8.12 8.25
C THR A 141 -5.32 -7.63 9.60
N ILE A 142 -5.19 -8.54 10.58
CA ILE A 142 -4.70 -8.19 11.93
C ILE A 142 -3.26 -7.71 11.87
N ALA A 143 -2.39 -8.44 11.17
CA ALA A 143 -0.98 -8.06 11.02
C ALA A 143 -0.84 -6.69 10.34
N THR A 144 -1.61 -6.45 9.29
CA THR A 144 -1.62 -5.17 8.55
C THR A 144 -2.17 -4.02 9.40
N ALA A 145 -3.20 -4.28 10.21
CA ALA A 145 -3.78 -3.28 11.11
C ALA A 145 -2.77 -2.82 12.18
N ILE A 146 -1.98 -3.75 12.73
CA ILE A 146 -0.96 -3.44 13.75
C ILE A 146 0.20 -2.65 13.14
N ILE A 147 0.68 -3.05 11.96
CA ILE A 147 1.86 -2.44 11.31
C ILE A 147 1.49 -1.15 10.56
N GLY A 148 0.25 -1.01 10.12
CA GLY A 148 -0.21 0.11 9.30
C GLY A 148 0.15 1.50 9.82
N PRO A 149 -0.12 1.85 11.08
CA PRO A 149 0.24 3.15 11.65
C PRO A 149 1.74 3.44 11.60
N LEU A 150 2.59 2.42 11.77
CA LEU A 150 4.05 2.55 11.70
C LEU A 150 4.52 2.85 10.27
N VAL A 151 4.02 2.10 9.29
CA VAL A 151 4.32 2.31 7.87
C VAL A 151 3.88 3.70 7.41
N TRP A 152 2.69 4.13 7.81
CA TRP A 152 2.20 5.47 7.45
C TRP A 152 2.97 6.59 8.15
N ARG A 153 3.46 6.37 9.38
CA ARG A 153 4.35 7.32 10.04
C ARG A 153 5.66 7.47 9.26
N MET A 154 6.18 6.37 8.74
CA MET A 154 7.39 6.38 7.89
C MET A 154 7.13 7.13 6.57
N PHE A 155 6.06 6.84 5.85
CA PHE A 155 5.73 7.55 4.61
C PHE A 155 5.49 9.05 4.84
N ARG A 156 4.86 9.43 5.96
CA ARG A 156 4.71 10.85 6.33
C ARG A 156 6.05 11.55 6.58
N ARG A 157 7.05 10.83 7.11
CA ARG A 157 8.40 11.38 7.26
C ARG A 157 9.08 11.62 5.91
N ILE A 158 8.92 10.68 4.97
CA ILE A 158 9.39 10.85 3.60
C ILE A 158 8.74 12.09 2.97
N ASP A 159 7.41 12.20 3.07
CA ASP A 159 6.67 13.36 2.55
C ASP A 159 7.13 14.69 3.17
N ALA A 160 7.38 14.70 4.47
CA ALA A 160 7.88 15.90 5.15
C ALA A 160 9.28 16.30 4.67
N ALA A 161 10.16 15.32 4.38
CA ALA A 161 11.48 15.59 3.82
C ALA A 161 11.37 16.25 2.43
N TYR A 162 10.53 15.70 1.55
CA TYR A 162 10.28 16.30 0.23
C TYR A 162 9.68 17.71 0.31
N ALA A 163 8.75 17.94 1.24
CA ALA A 163 8.16 19.25 1.42
C ALA A 163 9.17 20.31 1.89
N ARG A 164 10.18 19.94 2.68
CA ARG A 164 11.27 20.84 3.08
C ARG A 164 12.15 21.22 1.89
N THR A 165 12.59 20.23 1.13
CA THR A 165 13.44 20.46 -0.05
C THR A 165 12.76 21.35 -1.10
N HIS A 166 11.44 21.23 -1.29
CA HIS A 166 10.71 22.15 -2.17
C HIS A 166 10.69 23.58 -1.65
N ARG A 167 10.43 23.80 -0.36
CA ARG A 167 10.43 25.14 0.24
C ARG A 167 11.80 25.81 0.18
N GLU A 168 12.87 25.06 0.40
CA GLU A 168 14.24 25.55 0.29
C GLU A 168 14.59 25.97 -1.13
N ARG A 169 14.13 25.20 -2.14
CA ARG A 169 14.29 25.57 -3.55
C ARG A 169 13.50 26.82 -3.92
N ASP A 170 12.25 26.90 -3.47
CA ASP A 170 11.39 28.06 -3.78
C ASP A 170 11.98 29.32 -3.14
N ALA A 171 12.43 29.25 -1.89
CA ALA A 171 13.11 30.36 -1.22
C ALA A 171 14.43 30.78 -1.91
N ALA A 172 15.19 29.81 -2.42
CA ALA A 172 16.42 30.10 -3.16
C ALA A 172 16.13 30.79 -4.51
N LEU A 173 15.03 30.43 -5.18
CA LEU A 173 14.60 31.06 -6.42
C LEU A 173 14.05 32.46 -6.19
N GLU A 174 13.30 32.69 -5.10
CA GLU A 174 12.81 34.02 -4.71
C GLU A 174 13.96 34.97 -4.32
N GLY A 175 15.02 34.45 -3.71
CA GLY A 175 16.22 35.25 -3.38
C GLY A 175 17.12 35.56 -4.58
N LEU A 176 16.89 34.91 -5.74
CA LEU A 176 17.59 35.19 -7.00
C LEU A 176 16.76 36.04 -7.97
N ALA A 177 15.52 36.35 -7.62
CA ALA A 177 14.70 37.27 -8.40
C ALA A 177 15.20 38.73 -8.19
N PRO A 178 15.56 39.47 -9.25
CA PRO A 178 16.05 40.85 -9.16
C PRO A 178 14.98 41.82 -8.67
#